data_d0ce10a37d38ab0353b3ba8a31ff0618
#
_entry.id   d0ce10a37d38ab0353b3ba8a31ff0618
#
_cell.length_a   1.000
_cell.length_b   1.000
_cell.length_c   1.000
_cell.angle_alpha   90.00
_cell.angle_beta   90.00
_cell.angle_gamma   90.00
#
_symmetry.space_group_name_H-M   'P 1'
#
loop_
_entity.id
_entity.type
_entity.pdbx_description
1 polymer ?
#
loop_
_entity_poly.entity_id
_entity_poly.type
_entity_poly.pdbx_seq_one_letter_code
_entity_poly.pdbx_strand_id
1 'polypeptide(L)'
;ELNYDEINLNVGCPSKAVQKGSFGACLMKDKTLVKNCLDAMQINRDIEVSIKCRIGLGKNFNYEFFEEFIDEILKSGIRLVYIHARNAILNGISPKGNRNIPPLNYNFVSKIKSKYPYVTFILNGGINSMDKALKLSKLHDGVMLGRLIQNNPFCLKDVDRQFYNQTNNYIISEKTIIDYFNFIRPKFGTDSIYRLLSPLLNIFFGVPNAKEFKIDIHSMMKENNFEILEKIFLNFIKEKKIFIN
;
A
#
# COMPACT_ATOMS: atom_id res chain seq x y z
N GLU A 1 20.14 -0.87 -15.42
CA GLU A 1 19.66 0.11 -14.44
C GLU A 1 18.13 0.06 -14.40
N LEU A 2 17.56 0.13 -13.20
CA LEU A 2 16.11 0.18 -12.97
C LEU A 2 15.71 1.65 -12.90
N ASN A 3 14.87 2.10 -13.81
CA ASN A 3 14.37 3.47 -13.85
C ASN A 3 13.16 3.58 -12.92
N TYR A 4 13.40 3.96 -11.67
CA TYR A 4 12.34 4.30 -10.72
C TYR A 4 12.10 5.80 -10.72
N ASP A 5 10.84 6.21 -10.57
CA ASP A 5 10.44 7.61 -10.46
C ASP A 5 10.60 8.17 -9.05
N GLU A 6 10.55 7.29 -8.04
CA GLU A 6 10.57 7.68 -6.62
C GLU A 6 11.34 6.67 -5.76
N ILE A 7 12.08 7.17 -4.78
CA ILE A 7 12.67 6.38 -3.68
C ILE A 7 12.03 6.82 -2.36
N ASN A 8 11.49 5.87 -1.59
CA ASN A 8 10.76 6.17 -0.37
C ASN A 8 11.44 5.62 0.88
N LEU A 9 11.70 6.47 1.88
CA LEU A 9 12.20 6.05 3.19
C LEU A 9 11.06 5.56 4.08
N ASN A 10 11.14 4.30 4.54
CA ASN A 10 10.14 3.73 5.43
C ASN A 10 10.42 4.07 6.90
N VAL A 11 9.64 4.99 7.45
CA VAL A 11 9.65 5.39 8.87
C VAL A 11 8.28 5.08 9.53
N GLY A 12 7.55 4.09 9.02
CA GLY A 12 6.20 3.76 9.50
C GLY A 12 5.98 2.31 9.94
N CYS A 13 6.89 1.38 9.63
CA CYS A 13 6.73 -0.03 9.97
C CYS A 13 7.01 -0.30 11.45
N PRO A 14 6.03 -0.87 12.22
CA PRO A 14 6.20 -1.15 13.64
C PRO A 14 6.63 -2.60 13.93
N SER A 15 7.08 -3.38 12.93
CA SER A 15 7.40 -4.79 13.15
C SER A 15 8.67 -4.98 13.98
N LYS A 16 8.69 -6.02 14.82
CA LYS A 16 9.86 -6.34 15.66
C LYS A 16 11.13 -6.62 14.84
N ALA A 17 10.98 -7.28 13.69
CA ALA A 17 12.11 -7.56 12.80
C ALA A 17 12.76 -6.27 12.28
N VAL A 18 11.93 -5.29 11.91
CA VAL A 18 12.39 -3.97 11.44
C VAL A 18 13.00 -3.16 12.59
N GLN A 19 12.40 -3.21 13.79
CA GLN A 19 12.93 -2.53 14.98
C GLN A 19 14.32 -3.08 15.39
N LYS A 20 14.55 -4.39 15.28
CA LYS A 20 15.86 -5.00 15.58
C LYS A 20 16.99 -4.43 14.73
N GLY A 21 16.68 -4.04 13.49
CA GLY A 21 17.62 -3.39 12.58
C GLY A 21 17.66 -1.84 12.74
N SER A 22 16.97 -1.29 13.73
CA SER A 22 16.82 0.17 13.91
C SER A 22 16.15 0.87 12.73
N PHE A 23 15.17 0.22 12.06
CA PHE A 23 14.43 0.75 10.92
C PHE A 23 12.95 1.00 11.24
N GLY A 24 12.24 1.63 10.30
CA GLY A 24 10.80 1.82 10.36
C GLY A 24 10.36 2.82 11.42
N ALA A 25 9.24 2.55 12.11
CA ALA A 25 8.60 3.52 13.00
C ALA A 25 9.46 3.94 14.20
N CYS A 26 10.39 3.11 14.66
CA CYS A 26 11.29 3.46 15.76
C CYS A 26 12.23 4.65 15.41
N LEU A 27 12.51 4.86 14.13
CA LEU A 27 13.29 6.01 13.65
C LEU A 27 12.64 7.37 13.94
N MET A 28 11.32 7.41 14.18
CA MET A 28 10.67 8.67 14.58
C MET A 28 11.20 9.24 15.90
N LYS A 29 11.94 8.45 16.70
CA LYS A 29 12.60 8.92 17.93
C LYS A 29 13.85 9.75 17.65
N ASP A 30 14.45 9.58 16.47
CA ASP A 30 15.67 10.28 16.06
C ASP A 30 15.40 10.99 14.72
N LYS A 31 14.72 12.11 14.82
CA LYS A 31 14.35 12.94 13.67
C LYS A 31 15.55 13.47 12.90
N THR A 32 16.67 13.70 13.57
CA THR A 32 17.92 14.16 12.96
C THR A 32 18.57 13.07 12.10
N LEU A 33 18.59 11.83 12.58
CA LEU A 33 19.06 10.69 11.79
C LEU A 33 18.20 10.50 10.54
N VAL A 34 16.87 10.62 10.67
CA VAL A 34 15.96 10.52 9.53
C VAL A 34 16.24 11.61 8.50
N LYS A 35 16.42 12.86 8.93
CA LYS A 35 16.81 13.96 8.04
C LYS A 35 18.14 13.66 7.32
N ASN A 36 19.15 13.20 8.03
CA ASN A 36 20.46 12.86 7.43
C ASN A 36 20.33 11.71 6.40
N CYS A 37 19.48 10.73 6.65
CA CYS A 37 19.18 9.68 5.67
C CYS A 37 18.53 10.27 4.39
N LEU A 38 17.56 11.18 4.55
CA LEU A 38 16.92 11.84 3.42
C LEU A 38 17.90 12.71 2.62
N ASP A 39 18.81 13.42 3.28
CA ASP A 39 19.89 14.17 2.62
C ASP A 39 20.76 13.24 1.78
N ALA A 40 21.19 12.13 2.37
CA ALA A 40 22.04 11.16 1.69
C ALA A 40 21.34 10.50 0.47
N MET A 41 20.03 10.28 0.56
CA MET A 41 19.25 9.73 -0.55
C MET A 41 19.12 10.68 -1.75
N GLN A 42 19.26 11.99 -1.54
CA GLN A 42 19.16 13.01 -2.58
C GLN A 42 20.50 13.30 -3.28
N ILE A 43 21.63 12.81 -2.74
CA ILE A 43 22.96 13.09 -3.32
C ILE A 43 23.09 12.47 -4.72
N ASN A 44 23.40 13.30 -5.71
CA ASN A 44 23.67 12.90 -7.10
C ASN A 44 22.52 12.10 -7.78
N ARG A 45 21.26 12.45 -7.51
CA ARG A 45 20.11 11.75 -8.09
C ARG A 45 19.03 12.72 -8.55
N ASP A 46 18.59 12.52 -9.80
CA ASP A 46 17.39 13.14 -10.38
C ASP A 46 16.17 12.25 -10.14
N ILE A 47 15.92 11.86 -8.90
CA ILE A 47 14.78 11.01 -8.54
C ILE A 47 14.06 11.64 -7.35
N GLU A 48 12.73 11.59 -7.34
CA GLU A 48 11.94 12.04 -6.20
C GLU A 48 12.29 11.24 -4.95
N VAL A 49 12.63 11.93 -3.87
CA VAL A 49 12.85 11.32 -2.55
C VAL A 49 11.71 11.67 -1.63
N SER A 50 11.08 10.66 -1.09
CA SER A 50 9.95 10.79 -0.19
C SER A 50 10.12 10.01 1.10
N ILE A 51 9.18 10.21 2.03
CA ILE A 51 9.14 9.47 3.29
C ILE A 51 7.73 8.95 3.57
N LYS A 52 7.65 7.75 4.15
CA LYS A 52 6.39 7.25 4.69
C LYS A 52 6.46 7.04 6.19
N CYS A 53 5.71 7.84 6.95
CA CYS A 53 5.75 7.84 8.41
C CYS A 53 4.37 7.57 9.05
N ARG A 54 4.34 7.65 10.37
CA ARG A 54 3.16 7.67 11.24
C ARG A 54 2.96 9.06 11.84
N ILE A 55 1.85 9.27 12.57
CA ILE A 55 1.58 10.52 13.29
C ILE A 55 2.18 10.54 14.71
N GLY A 56 2.91 9.51 15.11
CA GLY A 56 3.56 9.43 16.40
C GLY A 56 3.79 7.99 16.87
N LEU A 57 4.26 7.89 18.11
CA LEU A 57 4.59 6.64 18.80
C LEU A 57 3.78 6.50 20.08
N GLY A 58 3.48 5.23 20.47
CA GLY A 58 2.77 4.94 21.73
C GLY A 58 1.25 5.08 21.63
N LYS A 59 0.58 5.06 22.78
CA LYS A 59 -0.90 5.02 22.86
C LYS A 59 -1.55 6.40 22.72
N ASN A 60 -0.91 7.43 23.25
CA ASN A 60 -1.46 8.78 23.32
C ASN A 60 -1.05 9.60 22.11
N PHE A 61 -1.94 10.43 21.61
CA PHE A 61 -1.61 11.40 20.57
C PHE A 61 -0.76 12.54 21.15
N ASN A 62 0.28 12.90 20.42
CA ASN A 62 1.09 14.07 20.70
C ASN A 62 1.35 14.80 19.37
N TYR A 63 0.66 15.93 19.17
CA TYR A 63 0.79 16.70 17.93
C TYR A 63 2.13 17.41 17.84
N GLU A 64 2.67 17.94 18.95
CA GLU A 64 3.95 18.61 18.99
C GLU A 64 5.09 17.68 18.55
N PHE A 65 5.12 16.45 19.06
CA PHE A 65 6.06 15.42 18.61
C PHE A 65 5.97 15.16 17.11
N PHE A 66 4.76 15.07 16.58
CA PHE A 66 4.55 14.85 15.15
C PHE A 66 4.98 16.06 14.32
N GLU A 67 4.60 17.25 14.74
CA GLU A 67 4.97 18.51 14.09
C GLU A 67 6.48 18.70 14.06
N GLU A 68 7.16 18.56 15.21
CA GLU A 68 8.62 18.63 15.29
C GLU A 68 9.34 17.61 14.40
N PHE A 69 8.77 16.41 14.29
CA PHE A 69 9.29 15.39 13.39
C PHE A 69 9.19 15.85 11.93
N ILE A 70 8.04 16.38 11.52
CA ILE A 70 7.84 16.91 10.16
C ILE A 70 8.74 18.13 9.93
N ASP A 71 8.81 19.06 10.87
CA ASP A 71 9.67 20.26 10.79
C ASP A 71 11.13 19.86 10.50
N GLU A 72 11.63 18.86 11.20
CA GLU A 72 13.02 18.42 11.04
C GLU A 72 13.26 17.75 9.68
N ILE A 73 12.40 16.82 9.28
CA ILE A 73 12.61 16.12 8.01
C ILE A 73 12.46 17.02 6.78
N LEU A 74 11.63 18.06 6.85
CA LEU A 74 11.47 19.01 5.74
C LEU A 74 12.71 19.89 5.52
N LYS A 75 13.61 20.01 6.50
CA LYS A 75 14.91 20.69 6.32
C LYS A 75 15.81 19.99 5.31
N SER A 76 15.58 18.69 5.02
CA SER A 76 16.27 17.98 3.94
C SER A 76 15.83 18.42 2.53
N GLY A 77 14.77 19.23 2.42
CA GLY A 77 14.26 19.69 1.12
C GLY A 77 13.22 18.80 0.46
N ILE A 78 12.88 17.62 1.02
CA ILE A 78 11.82 16.77 0.47
C ILE A 78 10.48 17.50 0.41
N ARG A 79 9.63 17.14 -0.56
CA ARG A 79 8.32 17.75 -0.78
C ARG A 79 7.17 16.74 -0.82
N LEU A 80 7.45 15.44 -0.64
CA LEU A 80 6.45 14.38 -0.69
C LEU A 80 6.50 13.53 0.58
N VAL A 81 5.40 13.51 1.35
CA VAL A 81 5.28 12.82 2.63
C VAL A 81 4.02 11.98 2.68
N TYR A 82 4.15 10.67 2.85
CA TYR A 82 3.03 9.76 3.07
C TYR A 82 2.79 9.56 4.57
N ILE A 83 1.59 9.84 5.06
CA ILE A 83 1.29 9.79 6.49
C ILE A 83 0.22 8.74 6.80
N HIS A 84 0.59 7.68 7.49
CA HIS A 84 -0.38 6.79 8.08
C HIS A 84 -0.96 7.43 9.35
N ALA A 85 -2.21 7.86 9.31
CA ALA A 85 -2.87 8.64 10.34
C ALA A 85 -3.20 7.85 11.65
N ARG A 86 -2.24 7.03 12.11
CA ARG A 86 -2.25 6.29 13.39
C ARG A 86 -0.88 6.36 14.04
N ASN A 87 -0.83 6.38 15.35
CA ASN A 87 0.42 6.12 16.08
C ASN A 87 0.95 4.70 15.80
N ALA A 88 2.26 4.52 15.92
CA ALA A 88 2.87 3.20 16.00
C ALA A 88 3.02 2.76 17.46
N ILE A 89 2.47 1.63 17.81
CA ILE A 89 2.72 0.97 19.09
C ILE A 89 3.81 -0.08 18.87
N LEU A 90 5.00 0.20 19.36
CA LEU A 90 6.19 -0.61 19.07
C LEU A 90 6.20 -1.94 19.83
N ASN A 91 5.56 -1.99 21.00
CA ASN A 91 5.50 -3.18 21.85
C ASN A 91 4.05 -3.57 22.17
N GLY A 92 3.81 -4.87 22.34
CA GLY A 92 2.52 -5.38 22.81
C GLY A 92 1.46 -5.65 21.73
N ILE A 93 1.61 -5.15 20.49
CA ILE A 93 0.71 -5.49 19.40
C ILE A 93 1.45 -5.85 18.09
N SER A 94 0.82 -6.72 17.32
CA SER A 94 1.37 -7.15 16.01
C SER A 94 1.34 -6.01 14.97
N PRO A 95 2.09 -6.12 13.87
CA PRO A 95 1.97 -5.19 12.75
C PRO A 95 0.55 -5.12 12.17
N LYS A 96 -0.20 -6.23 12.18
CA LYS A 96 -1.62 -6.27 11.79
C LYS A 96 -2.47 -5.47 12.78
N GLY A 97 -2.25 -5.63 14.08
CA GLY A 97 -2.90 -4.86 15.14
C GLY A 97 -2.62 -3.37 15.01
N ASN A 98 -1.39 -2.97 14.72
CA ASN A 98 -0.98 -1.58 14.49
C ASN A 98 -1.70 -0.88 13.31
N ARG A 99 -2.36 -1.63 12.44
CA ARG A 99 -3.18 -1.07 11.36
C ARG A 99 -4.66 -0.90 11.72
N ASN A 100 -5.07 -1.43 12.87
CA ASN A 100 -6.48 -1.45 13.28
C ASN A 100 -6.74 -0.83 14.66
N ILE A 101 -5.91 -1.18 15.67
CA ILE A 101 -6.13 -0.87 17.10
C ILE A 101 -5.87 0.60 17.41
N PRO A 102 -4.70 1.21 17.07
CA PRO A 102 -4.51 2.62 17.36
C PRO A 102 -5.57 3.45 16.61
N PRO A 103 -6.19 4.43 17.26
CA PRO A 103 -7.21 5.24 16.61
C PRO A 103 -6.65 6.04 15.43
N LEU A 104 -7.53 6.36 14.48
CA LEU A 104 -7.21 7.25 13.36
C LEU A 104 -7.31 8.71 13.81
N ASN A 105 -6.37 9.53 13.36
CA ASN A 105 -6.45 10.97 13.54
C ASN A 105 -6.07 11.71 12.24
N TYR A 106 -7.05 11.91 11.37
CA TYR A 106 -6.86 12.66 10.12
C TYR A 106 -6.61 14.15 10.36
N ASN A 107 -7.10 14.68 11.50
CA ASN A 107 -6.92 16.09 11.83
C ASN A 107 -5.43 16.48 11.96
N PHE A 108 -4.56 15.58 12.43
CA PHE A 108 -3.13 15.83 12.46
C PHE A 108 -2.57 16.05 11.04
N VAL A 109 -3.04 15.25 10.08
CA VAL A 109 -2.61 15.39 8.67
C VAL A 109 -3.14 16.69 8.06
N SER A 110 -4.39 17.05 8.36
CA SER A 110 -4.97 18.32 7.89
C SER A 110 -4.24 19.54 8.47
N LYS A 111 -3.90 19.50 9.77
CA LYS A 111 -3.16 20.60 10.43
C LYS A 111 -1.77 20.79 9.82
N ILE A 112 -1.02 19.69 9.64
CA ILE A 112 0.34 19.78 9.08
C ILE A 112 0.31 20.26 7.62
N LYS A 113 -0.66 19.83 6.82
CA LYS A 113 -0.87 20.32 5.47
C LYS A 113 -1.13 21.83 5.44
N SER A 114 -1.96 22.33 6.35
CA SER A 114 -2.23 23.77 6.46
C SER A 114 -0.98 24.58 6.84
N LYS A 115 -0.09 24.00 7.65
CA LYS A 115 1.19 24.65 8.05
C LYS A 115 2.18 24.69 6.90
N TYR A 116 2.21 23.65 6.05
CA TYR A 116 3.17 23.53 4.93
C TYR A 116 2.45 23.34 3.59
N PRO A 117 1.81 24.39 3.04
CA PRO A 117 1.00 24.29 1.83
C PRO A 117 1.81 23.94 0.57
N TYR A 118 3.12 24.08 0.61
CA TYR A 118 4.05 23.74 -0.48
C TYR A 118 4.58 22.30 -0.44
N VAL A 119 4.16 21.51 0.56
CA VAL A 119 4.51 20.09 0.70
C VAL A 119 3.29 19.23 0.36
N THR A 120 3.49 18.20 -0.41
CA THR A 120 2.47 17.21 -0.76
C THR A 120 2.32 16.17 0.36
N PHE A 121 1.19 16.17 1.04
CA PHE A 121 0.89 15.21 2.11
C PHE A 121 -0.15 14.19 1.66
N ILE A 122 0.27 12.95 1.47
CA ILE A 122 -0.59 11.84 1.06
C ILE A 122 -1.15 11.14 2.31
N LEU A 123 -2.47 11.16 2.44
CA LEU A 123 -3.16 10.53 3.56
C LEU A 123 -3.24 9.00 3.38
N ASN A 124 -2.85 8.26 4.41
CA ASN A 124 -3.00 6.81 4.47
C ASN A 124 -3.65 6.38 5.79
N GLY A 125 -4.34 5.24 5.78
CA GLY A 125 -4.88 4.58 6.96
C GLY A 125 -6.42 4.58 7.03
N GLY A 126 -7.00 3.39 7.23
CA GLY A 126 -8.44 3.22 7.42
C GLY A 126 -9.31 3.56 6.21
N ILE A 127 -8.75 3.66 5.02
CA ILE A 127 -9.48 3.89 3.77
C ILE A 127 -9.88 2.52 3.23
N ASN A 128 -11.16 2.18 3.34
CA ASN A 128 -11.71 0.85 3.08
C ASN A 128 -12.76 0.81 1.96
N SER A 129 -13.00 1.92 1.27
CA SER A 129 -13.83 2.01 0.07
C SER A 129 -13.33 3.10 -0.87
N MET A 130 -13.67 2.99 -2.16
CA MET A 130 -13.33 4.01 -3.16
C MET A 130 -14.07 5.32 -2.90
N ASP A 131 -15.32 5.28 -2.44
CA ASP A 131 -16.09 6.49 -2.06
C ASP A 131 -15.39 7.26 -0.94
N LYS A 132 -14.89 6.54 0.07
CA LYS A 132 -14.10 7.16 1.15
C LYS A 132 -12.79 7.73 0.63
N ALA A 133 -12.12 7.01 -0.26
CA ALA A 133 -10.90 7.51 -0.91
C ALA A 133 -11.17 8.80 -1.68
N LEU A 134 -12.24 8.84 -2.49
CA LEU A 134 -12.63 10.01 -3.26
C LEU A 134 -13.01 11.21 -2.38
N LYS A 135 -13.74 10.99 -1.28
CA LYS A 135 -14.05 12.07 -0.31
C LYS A 135 -12.79 12.64 0.33
N LEU A 136 -11.86 11.77 0.72
CA LEU A 136 -10.62 12.20 1.39
C LEU A 136 -9.62 12.85 0.42
N SER A 137 -9.58 12.45 -0.85
CA SER A 137 -8.71 13.08 -1.85
C SER A 137 -9.10 14.54 -2.17
N LYS A 138 -10.34 14.92 -1.89
CA LYS A 138 -10.79 16.33 -2.00
C LYS A 138 -10.32 17.21 -0.85
N LEU A 139 -9.93 16.62 0.28
CA LEU A 139 -9.49 17.31 1.51
C LEU A 139 -7.98 17.29 1.70
N HIS A 140 -7.29 16.36 1.05
CA HIS A 140 -5.85 16.14 1.14
C HIS A 140 -5.22 16.16 -0.27
N ASP A 141 -3.91 16.26 -0.36
CA ASP A 141 -3.21 16.30 -1.66
C ASP A 141 -3.28 14.96 -2.40
N GLY A 142 -3.59 13.91 -1.68
CA GLY A 142 -3.82 12.56 -2.22
C GLY A 142 -4.12 11.55 -1.13
N VAL A 143 -4.43 10.33 -1.55
CA VAL A 143 -4.71 9.22 -0.66
C VAL A 143 -3.92 7.97 -1.07
N MET A 144 -3.38 7.25 -0.09
CA MET A 144 -2.71 5.98 -0.30
C MET A 144 -3.60 4.83 0.18
N LEU A 145 -3.93 3.92 -0.71
CA LEU A 145 -4.69 2.72 -0.42
C LEU A 145 -3.74 1.54 -0.20
N GLY A 146 -4.11 0.61 0.66
CA GLY A 146 -3.35 -0.61 0.90
C GLY A 146 -4.27 -1.82 0.86
N ARG A 147 -4.82 -2.20 2.01
CA ARG A 147 -5.65 -3.41 2.16
C ARG A 147 -6.91 -3.44 1.30
N LEU A 148 -7.47 -2.28 0.95
CA LEU A 148 -8.60 -2.23 0.02
C LEU A 148 -8.21 -2.87 -1.32
N ILE A 149 -7.09 -2.44 -1.89
CA ILE A 149 -6.61 -2.95 -3.18
C ILE A 149 -6.16 -4.40 -3.06
N GLN A 150 -5.47 -4.75 -1.98
CA GLN A 150 -5.06 -6.13 -1.73
C GLN A 150 -6.26 -7.10 -1.65
N ASN A 151 -7.37 -6.67 -1.05
CA ASN A 151 -8.56 -7.49 -0.86
C ASN A 151 -9.52 -7.45 -2.05
N ASN A 152 -9.55 -6.36 -2.81
CA ASN A 152 -10.40 -6.16 -3.97
C ASN A 152 -9.66 -5.33 -5.02
N PRO A 153 -8.74 -5.92 -5.80
CA PRO A 153 -7.97 -5.19 -6.82
C PRO A 153 -8.85 -4.61 -7.94
N PHE A 154 -10.03 -5.19 -8.21
CA PHE A 154 -10.93 -4.71 -9.24
C PHE A 154 -11.54 -3.33 -8.96
N CYS A 155 -11.49 -2.85 -7.72
CA CYS A 155 -11.91 -1.49 -7.43
C CYS A 155 -11.03 -0.43 -8.14
N LEU A 156 -9.85 -0.80 -8.65
CA LEU A 156 -8.98 0.11 -9.41
C LEU A 156 -9.50 0.44 -10.82
N LYS A 157 -10.41 -0.36 -11.38
CA LYS A 157 -10.92 -0.16 -12.75
C LYS A 157 -11.51 1.24 -13.03
N ASP A 158 -12.03 1.87 -11.98
CA ASP A 158 -12.71 3.16 -12.09
C ASP A 158 -11.85 4.35 -11.61
N VAL A 159 -10.58 4.12 -11.22
CA VAL A 159 -9.72 5.16 -10.64
C VAL A 159 -9.50 6.32 -11.60
N ASP A 160 -9.13 6.03 -12.84
CA ASP A 160 -8.84 7.06 -13.84
C ASP A 160 -10.05 7.94 -14.10
N ARG A 161 -11.23 7.35 -14.16
CA ARG A 161 -12.49 8.08 -14.31
C ARG A 161 -12.85 8.91 -13.07
N GLN A 162 -12.74 8.31 -11.87
CA GLN A 162 -13.22 8.93 -10.63
C GLN A 162 -12.27 9.99 -10.07
N PHE A 163 -10.96 9.81 -10.24
CA PHE A 163 -9.96 10.69 -9.64
C PHE A 163 -9.31 11.63 -10.64
N TYR A 164 -9.22 11.24 -11.92
CA TYR A 164 -8.49 11.99 -12.94
C TYR A 164 -9.37 12.45 -14.12
N ASN A 165 -10.70 12.22 -14.05
CA ASN A 165 -11.67 12.58 -15.10
C ASN A 165 -11.30 12.04 -16.50
N GLN A 166 -10.60 10.92 -16.56
CA GLN A 166 -10.24 10.30 -17.82
C GLN A 166 -11.39 9.45 -18.36
N THR A 167 -11.54 9.41 -19.68
CA THR A 167 -12.61 8.68 -20.36
C THR A 167 -12.26 7.20 -20.60
N ASN A 168 -11.05 6.77 -20.28
CA ASN A 168 -10.60 5.40 -20.49
C ASN A 168 -11.43 4.42 -19.65
N ASN A 169 -12.17 3.57 -20.31
CA ASN A 169 -12.87 2.46 -19.66
C ASN A 169 -11.97 1.21 -19.72
N TYR A 170 -11.30 0.93 -18.62
CA TYR A 170 -10.58 -0.35 -18.50
C TYR A 170 -11.59 -1.48 -18.30
N ILE A 171 -11.65 -2.36 -19.29
CA ILE A 171 -12.47 -3.58 -19.22
C ILE A 171 -11.57 -4.67 -18.61
N ILE A 172 -11.88 -5.08 -17.40
CA ILE A 172 -11.29 -6.28 -16.80
C ILE A 172 -12.02 -7.48 -17.43
N SER A 173 -11.25 -8.34 -18.08
CA SER A 173 -11.79 -9.50 -18.80
C SER A 173 -10.98 -10.77 -18.49
N GLU A 174 -11.45 -11.90 -18.98
CA GLU A 174 -10.69 -13.16 -18.95
C GLU A 174 -9.29 -12.99 -19.55
N LYS A 175 -9.16 -12.17 -20.60
CA LYS A 175 -7.86 -11.84 -21.20
C LYS A 175 -6.89 -11.24 -20.20
N THR A 176 -7.33 -10.35 -19.29
CA THR A 176 -6.49 -9.76 -18.25
C THR A 176 -5.85 -10.84 -17.36
N ILE A 177 -6.59 -11.90 -17.07
CA ILE A 177 -6.10 -13.02 -16.27
C ILE A 177 -5.12 -13.88 -17.06
N ILE A 178 -5.43 -14.15 -18.34
CA ILE A 178 -4.52 -14.87 -19.23
C ILE A 178 -3.20 -14.10 -19.39
N ASP A 179 -3.26 -12.80 -19.63
CA ASP A 179 -2.08 -11.95 -19.76
C ASP A 179 -1.23 -11.98 -18.47
N TYR A 180 -1.86 -12.02 -17.30
CA TYR A 180 -1.16 -12.18 -16.04
C TYR A 180 -0.47 -13.56 -15.92
N PHE A 181 -1.13 -14.65 -16.27
CA PHE A 181 -0.52 -15.97 -16.31
C PHE A 181 0.68 -16.00 -17.27
N ASN A 182 0.56 -15.41 -18.45
CA ASN A 182 1.67 -15.30 -19.40
C ASN A 182 2.85 -14.51 -18.82
N PHE A 183 2.59 -13.44 -18.08
CA PHE A 183 3.62 -12.63 -17.41
C PHE A 183 4.36 -13.40 -16.31
N ILE A 184 3.67 -14.24 -15.53
CA ILE A 184 4.30 -14.99 -14.43
C ILE A 184 4.90 -16.32 -14.87
N ARG A 185 4.51 -16.88 -16.03
CA ARG A 185 4.99 -18.17 -16.54
C ARG A 185 6.51 -18.29 -16.57
N PRO A 186 7.30 -17.33 -17.05
CA PRO A 186 8.77 -17.41 -17.06
C PRO A 186 9.41 -17.41 -15.67
N LYS A 187 8.66 -17.01 -14.65
CA LYS A 187 9.12 -16.96 -13.24
C LYS A 187 8.77 -18.22 -12.47
N PHE A 188 7.99 -19.11 -13.08
CA PHE A 188 7.63 -20.38 -12.47
C PHE A 188 8.86 -21.27 -12.28
N GLY A 189 8.99 -21.87 -11.12
CA GLY A 189 10.17 -22.65 -10.73
C GLY A 189 11.32 -21.85 -10.11
N THR A 190 11.38 -20.54 -10.34
CA THR A 190 12.35 -19.63 -9.70
C THR A 190 11.75 -18.87 -8.53
N ASP A 191 10.51 -18.43 -8.68
CA ASP A 191 9.75 -17.75 -7.64
C ASP A 191 8.72 -18.69 -6.98
N SER A 192 8.38 -18.42 -5.72
CA SER A 192 7.34 -19.16 -5.03
C SER A 192 6.00 -19.04 -5.74
N ILE A 193 5.37 -20.16 -6.10
CA ILE A 193 4.06 -20.20 -6.75
C ILE A 193 2.98 -19.45 -5.96
N TYR A 194 3.04 -19.52 -4.62
CA TYR A 194 2.16 -18.76 -3.74
C TYR A 194 2.31 -17.25 -3.97
N ARG A 195 3.54 -16.74 -4.08
CA ARG A 195 3.81 -15.32 -4.35
C ARG A 195 3.28 -14.93 -5.73
N LEU A 196 3.51 -15.76 -6.75
CA LEU A 196 3.06 -15.51 -8.11
C LEU A 196 1.53 -15.46 -8.21
N LEU A 197 0.80 -16.36 -7.53
CA LEU A 197 -0.65 -16.45 -7.63
C LEU A 197 -1.42 -15.60 -6.60
N SER A 198 -0.76 -15.14 -5.54
CA SER A 198 -1.44 -14.36 -4.48
C SER A 198 -2.20 -13.13 -4.95
N PRO A 199 -1.78 -12.37 -5.98
CA PRO A 199 -2.56 -11.25 -6.52
C PRO A 199 -3.90 -11.69 -7.12
N LEU A 200 -3.93 -12.85 -7.78
CA LEU A 200 -5.16 -13.38 -8.39
C LEU A 200 -6.16 -13.92 -7.37
N LEU A 201 -5.73 -14.40 -6.21
CA LEU A 201 -6.64 -14.97 -5.22
C LEU A 201 -7.69 -13.97 -4.70
N ASN A 202 -7.42 -12.69 -4.79
CA ASN A 202 -8.30 -11.65 -4.28
C ASN A 202 -9.20 -11.01 -5.33
N ILE A 203 -9.04 -11.38 -6.62
CA ILE A 203 -9.95 -10.89 -7.67
C ILE A 203 -11.37 -11.45 -7.51
N PHE A 204 -11.53 -12.56 -6.78
CA PHE A 204 -12.82 -13.21 -6.52
C PHE A 204 -13.55 -12.67 -5.28
N PHE A 205 -13.24 -11.46 -4.87
CA PHE A 205 -13.92 -10.81 -3.74
C PHE A 205 -15.43 -10.70 -4.02
N GLY A 206 -16.24 -11.24 -3.09
CA GLY A 206 -17.70 -11.21 -3.22
C GLY A 206 -18.30 -12.26 -4.18
N VAL A 207 -17.48 -13.09 -4.82
CA VAL A 207 -17.96 -14.16 -5.73
C VAL A 207 -18.40 -15.38 -4.90
N PRO A 208 -19.56 -15.99 -5.18
CA PRO A 208 -20.01 -17.23 -4.54
C PRO A 208 -18.95 -18.34 -4.67
N ASN A 209 -18.71 -19.08 -3.59
CA ASN A 209 -17.73 -20.17 -3.46
C ASN A 209 -16.26 -19.75 -3.63
N ALA A 210 -15.95 -18.44 -3.61
CA ALA A 210 -14.57 -17.96 -3.70
C ALA A 210 -13.68 -18.42 -2.54
N LYS A 211 -14.29 -18.69 -1.36
CA LYS A 211 -13.55 -19.19 -0.20
C LYS A 211 -13.10 -20.64 -0.41
N GLU A 212 -13.99 -21.49 -0.86
CA GLU A 212 -13.74 -22.88 -1.20
C GLU A 212 -12.71 -22.98 -2.31
N PHE A 213 -12.89 -22.22 -3.38
CA PHE A 213 -11.93 -22.12 -4.48
C PHE A 213 -10.51 -21.76 -3.99
N LYS A 214 -10.38 -20.80 -3.06
CA LYS A 214 -9.07 -20.45 -2.50
C LYS A 214 -8.43 -21.58 -1.72
N ILE A 215 -9.22 -22.38 -0.99
CA ILE A 215 -8.71 -23.54 -0.25
C ILE A 215 -8.20 -24.59 -1.25
N ASP A 216 -8.96 -24.88 -2.29
CA ASP A 216 -8.59 -25.86 -3.32
C ASP A 216 -7.32 -25.43 -4.05
N ILE A 217 -7.24 -24.17 -4.48
CA ILE A 217 -6.02 -23.62 -5.10
C ILE A 217 -4.80 -23.71 -4.18
N HIS A 218 -4.96 -23.40 -2.90
CA HIS A 218 -3.85 -23.53 -1.94
C HIS A 218 -3.36 -24.98 -1.80
N SER A 219 -4.27 -25.95 -1.85
CA SER A 219 -3.90 -27.37 -1.86
C SER A 219 -3.14 -27.73 -3.13
N MET A 220 -3.64 -27.31 -4.28
CA MET A 220 -3.04 -27.62 -5.60
C MET A 220 -1.72 -26.90 -5.87
N MET A 221 -1.48 -25.76 -5.23
CA MET A 221 -0.15 -25.10 -5.30
C MET A 221 0.99 -26.00 -4.79
N LYS A 222 0.69 -26.99 -3.93
CA LYS A 222 1.70 -27.93 -3.44
C LYS A 222 2.15 -28.90 -4.53
N GLU A 223 1.31 -29.18 -5.50
CA GLU A 223 1.63 -30.05 -6.64
C GLU A 223 2.55 -29.36 -7.65
N ASN A 224 2.71 -28.05 -7.53
CA ASN A 224 3.61 -27.22 -8.34
C ASN A 224 3.41 -27.40 -9.86
N ASN A 225 2.16 -27.55 -10.31
CA ASN A 225 1.80 -27.68 -11.71
C ASN A 225 1.10 -26.39 -12.21
N PHE A 226 1.83 -25.59 -12.95
CA PHE A 226 1.37 -24.27 -13.42
C PHE A 226 0.17 -24.36 -14.36
N GLU A 227 0.18 -25.31 -15.31
CA GLU A 227 -0.86 -25.45 -16.33
C GLU A 227 -2.20 -25.88 -15.73
N ILE A 228 -2.16 -26.78 -14.75
CA ILE A 228 -3.36 -27.18 -14.00
C ILE A 228 -3.93 -25.99 -13.24
N LEU A 229 -3.07 -25.21 -12.57
CA LEU A 229 -3.53 -24.03 -11.83
C LEU A 229 -4.16 -22.98 -12.73
N GLU A 230 -3.54 -22.67 -13.88
CA GLU A 230 -4.10 -21.75 -14.88
C GLU A 230 -5.47 -22.24 -15.36
N LYS A 231 -5.60 -23.51 -15.74
CA LYS A 231 -6.86 -24.11 -16.18
C LYS A 231 -7.96 -24.01 -15.14
N ILE A 232 -7.64 -24.26 -13.87
CA ILE A 232 -8.61 -24.20 -12.78
C ILE A 232 -9.09 -22.75 -12.55
N PHE A 233 -8.18 -21.77 -12.60
CA PHE A 233 -8.55 -20.36 -12.51
C PHE A 233 -9.49 -19.95 -13.65
N LEU A 234 -9.17 -20.30 -14.89
CA LEU A 234 -9.98 -19.95 -16.05
C LEU A 234 -11.35 -20.65 -16.03
N ASN A 235 -11.41 -21.92 -15.60
CA ASN A 235 -12.66 -22.63 -15.45
C ASN A 235 -13.56 -21.98 -14.39
N PHE A 236 -13.02 -21.59 -13.24
CA PHE A 236 -13.79 -20.91 -12.19
C PHE A 236 -14.34 -19.55 -12.68
N ILE A 237 -13.55 -18.80 -13.43
CA ILE A 237 -14.00 -17.54 -14.04
C ILE A 237 -15.17 -17.76 -14.99
N LYS A 238 -15.09 -18.77 -15.85
CA LYS A 238 -16.16 -19.13 -16.81
C LYS A 238 -17.41 -19.61 -16.09
N GLU A 239 -17.26 -20.53 -15.14
CA GLU A 239 -18.39 -21.07 -14.35
C GLU A 239 -19.15 -19.98 -13.60
N LYS A 240 -18.44 -19.04 -12.98
CA LYS A 240 -19.06 -17.94 -12.21
C LYS A 240 -19.44 -16.73 -13.07
N LYS A 241 -19.19 -16.75 -14.38
CA LYS A 241 -19.51 -15.65 -15.31
C LYS A 241 -18.96 -14.29 -14.82
N ILE A 242 -17.72 -14.26 -14.30
CA ILE A 242 -17.16 -13.11 -13.55
C ILE A 242 -16.99 -11.88 -14.46
N PHE A 243 -16.78 -12.07 -15.76
CA PHE A 243 -16.55 -11.01 -16.74
C PHE A 243 -17.61 -10.95 -17.85
N ILE A 244 -18.73 -11.65 -17.69
CA ILE A 244 -19.84 -11.56 -18.63
C ILE A 244 -20.77 -10.47 -18.12
N ASN A 245 -20.75 -9.31 -18.78
CA ASN A 245 -21.76 -8.26 -18.67
C ASN A 245 -22.87 -8.54 -19.68
#